data_f13a13f99518d6f053efcdaa109428fa
#
_entry.id   f13a13f99518d6f053efcdaa109428fa
#
_cell.length_a   1.000
_cell.length_b   1.000
_cell.length_c   1.000
_cell.angle_alpha   90.00
_cell.angle_beta   90.00
_cell.angle_gamma   90.00
#
_symmetry.space_group_name_H-M   'P 1'
#
loop_
_entity.id
_entity.type
_entity.pdbx_description
1 polymer ?
#
loop_
_entity_poly.entity_id
_entity_poly.type
_entity_poly.pdbx_seq_one_letter_code
_entity_poly.pdbx_strand_id
1 'polypeptide(L)'
;MTIDSLDKSKAELVLNAISKSQRVQHNYKLHYSALFAHISNKYKAENPFKDIRYQKQPERLHKPIKIIEDVLNEARGVSKELHLCCLLAYGCLLRPHREIRLLTWRDISEDFSQISLAGNQNKGKRNRIVPVGDYIKPYLKAFKSPLSANEDNVFTGKKEPYNPDYFKTLWTRYKRKSKLIEKDQTLYSFRHTGAIQVYEKTGSLTKLQQVMGHSSL
;
A
#
# COMPACT_ATOMS: atom_id res chain seq x y z
N MET A 1 9.75 27.01 -29.63
CA MET A 1 8.31 26.76 -29.39
C MET A 1 7.85 27.79 -28.37
N THR A 2 6.95 28.67 -28.71
CA THR A 2 6.38 29.66 -27.76
C THR A 2 5.19 29.03 -27.02
N ILE A 3 4.85 29.56 -25.87
CA ILE A 3 3.70 29.06 -25.07
C ILE A 3 2.41 29.15 -25.88
N ASP A 4 2.25 30.19 -26.70
CA ASP A 4 1.07 30.41 -27.56
C ASP A 4 0.94 29.36 -28.68
N SER A 5 2.00 28.62 -29.01
CA SER A 5 1.98 27.58 -30.03
C SER A 5 1.61 26.20 -29.52
N LEU A 6 1.37 26.04 -28.20
CA LEU A 6 1.02 24.78 -27.57
C LEU A 6 -0.51 24.63 -27.49
N ASP A 7 -1.08 23.93 -28.48
CA ASP A 7 -2.49 23.56 -28.52
C ASP A 7 -2.77 22.21 -27.84
N LYS A 8 -4.05 21.83 -27.77
CA LYS A 8 -4.49 20.54 -27.19
C LYS A 8 -3.86 19.33 -27.89
N SER A 9 -3.72 19.35 -29.22
CA SER A 9 -3.16 18.23 -29.97
C SER A 9 -1.68 17.99 -29.61
N LYS A 10 -0.92 19.06 -29.51
CA LYS A 10 0.49 18.99 -29.07
C LYS A 10 0.61 18.55 -27.61
N ALA A 11 -0.31 18.99 -26.74
CA ALA A 11 -0.35 18.56 -25.34
C ALA A 11 -0.63 17.05 -25.24
N GLU A 12 -1.52 16.50 -26.07
CA GLU A 12 -1.77 15.05 -26.15
C GLU A 12 -0.55 14.27 -26.66
N LEU A 13 0.16 14.80 -27.67
CA LEU A 13 1.41 14.20 -28.16
C LEU A 13 2.48 14.13 -27.05
N VAL A 14 2.64 15.20 -26.28
CA VAL A 14 3.56 15.23 -25.13
C VAL A 14 3.20 14.16 -24.12
N LEU A 15 1.93 14.04 -23.74
CA LEU A 15 1.46 13.03 -22.78
C LEU A 15 1.66 11.59 -23.29
N ASN A 16 1.43 11.36 -24.59
CA ASN A 16 1.65 10.08 -25.23
C ASN A 16 3.15 9.70 -25.30
N ALA A 17 4.02 10.69 -25.48
CA ALA A 17 5.48 10.50 -25.46
C ALA A 17 6.01 10.12 -24.06
N ILE A 18 5.39 10.64 -22.98
CA ILE A 18 5.80 10.36 -21.60
C ILE A 18 5.52 8.90 -21.21
N SER A 19 4.37 8.37 -21.58
CA SER A 19 3.99 7.00 -21.22
C SER A 19 2.86 6.46 -22.09
N LYS A 20 2.90 5.14 -22.35
CA LYS A 20 1.75 4.41 -22.94
C LYS A 20 0.64 4.13 -21.92
N SER A 21 0.86 4.33 -20.63
CA SER A 21 -0.13 4.11 -19.57
C SER A 21 -1.04 5.32 -19.42
N GLN A 22 -2.32 5.18 -19.71
CA GLN A 22 -3.32 6.25 -19.53
C GLN A 22 -3.36 6.80 -18.10
N ARG A 23 -3.13 5.97 -17.08
CA ARG A 23 -3.06 6.42 -15.68
C ARG A 23 -1.87 7.37 -15.45
N VAL A 24 -0.73 7.05 -16.03
CA VAL A 24 0.46 7.90 -15.94
C VAL A 24 0.22 9.19 -16.70
N GLN A 25 -0.28 9.14 -17.92
CA GLN A 25 -0.68 10.30 -18.72
C GLN A 25 -1.66 11.20 -17.97
N HIS A 26 -2.68 10.63 -17.33
CA HIS A 26 -3.66 11.38 -16.52
C HIS A 26 -2.98 12.14 -15.37
N ASN A 27 -2.06 11.50 -14.64
CA ASN A 27 -1.33 12.16 -13.57
C ASN A 27 -0.48 13.33 -14.09
N TYR A 28 0.27 13.13 -15.16
CA TYR A 28 1.04 14.22 -15.79
C TYR A 28 0.13 15.34 -16.32
N LYS A 29 -1.01 14.98 -16.92
CA LYS A 29 -2.03 15.97 -17.34
C LYS A 29 -2.49 16.85 -16.18
N LEU A 30 -2.75 16.28 -15.01
CA LEU A 30 -3.15 17.04 -13.83
C LEU A 30 -2.05 18.03 -13.41
N HIS A 31 -0.78 17.60 -13.37
CA HIS A 31 0.34 18.45 -13.01
C HIS A 31 0.55 19.56 -14.05
N TYR A 32 0.56 19.24 -15.34
CA TYR A 32 0.70 20.25 -16.39
C TYR A 32 -0.49 21.19 -16.45
N SER A 33 -1.73 20.70 -16.28
CA SER A 33 -2.91 21.56 -16.23
C SER A 33 -2.86 22.54 -15.06
N ALA A 34 -2.38 22.13 -13.89
CA ALA A 34 -2.20 23.03 -12.75
C ALA A 34 -1.12 24.10 -13.02
N LEU A 35 0.02 23.71 -13.62
CA LEU A 35 1.06 24.63 -14.01
C LEU A 35 0.55 25.66 -15.05
N PHE A 36 -0.11 25.16 -16.10
CA PHE A 36 -0.66 26.03 -17.15
C PHE A 36 -1.80 26.91 -16.66
N ALA A 37 -2.59 26.50 -15.69
CA ALA A 37 -3.60 27.36 -15.08
C ALA A 37 -2.97 28.62 -14.44
N HIS A 38 -1.81 28.47 -13.79
CA HIS A 38 -1.06 29.60 -13.25
C HIS A 38 -0.54 30.53 -14.37
N ILE A 39 0.02 29.94 -15.43
CA ILE A 39 0.53 30.69 -16.60
C ILE A 39 -0.62 31.41 -17.33
N SER A 40 -1.74 30.69 -17.56
CA SER A 40 -2.93 31.19 -18.24
C SER A 40 -3.50 32.44 -17.55
N ASN A 41 -3.57 32.43 -16.23
CA ASN A 41 -4.02 33.61 -15.46
C ASN A 41 -3.10 34.79 -15.61
N LYS A 42 -1.77 34.59 -15.68
CA LYS A 42 -0.79 35.65 -15.80
C LYS A 42 -0.70 36.26 -17.21
N TYR A 43 -0.79 35.38 -18.24
CA TYR A 43 -0.54 35.75 -19.63
C TYR A 43 -1.79 35.72 -20.54
N LYS A 44 -2.98 35.45 -19.96
CA LYS A 44 -4.26 35.30 -20.70
C LYS A 44 -4.24 34.27 -21.82
N ALA A 45 -3.39 33.24 -21.67
CA ALA A 45 -3.26 32.13 -22.61
C ALA A 45 -4.21 30.97 -22.25
N GLU A 46 -4.70 30.23 -23.24
CA GLU A 46 -5.51 29.03 -22.97
C GLU A 46 -4.68 27.93 -22.39
N ASN A 47 -5.29 27.13 -21.48
CA ASN A 47 -4.65 25.95 -20.89
C ASN A 47 -4.86 24.73 -21.79
N PRO A 48 -3.86 24.26 -22.55
CA PRO A 48 -4.04 23.19 -23.55
C PRO A 48 -4.30 21.82 -22.93
N PHE A 49 -4.07 21.65 -21.62
CA PHE A 49 -4.30 20.40 -20.88
C PHE A 49 -5.69 20.32 -20.23
N LYS A 50 -6.45 21.42 -20.18
CA LYS A 50 -7.72 21.51 -19.44
C LYS A 50 -8.73 20.46 -19.90
N ASP A 51 -8.95 20.35 -21.19
CA ASP A 51 -10.02 19.55 -21.81
C ASP A 51 -9.58 18.16 -22.28
N ILE A 52 -8.38 17.73 -21.93
CA ILE A 52 -7.93 16.36 -22.20
C ILE A 52 -8.62 15.43 -21.19
N ARG A 53 -9.40 14.49 -21.69
CA ARG A 53 -10.13 13.49 -20.87
C ARG A 53 -9.53 12.11 -21.05
N TYR A 54 -9.39 11.38 -19.93
CA TYR A 54 -9.01 9.97 -19.92
C TYR A 54 -10.15 9.12 -19.36
N GLN A 55 -10.35 7.94 -19.95
CA GLN A 55 -11.29 6.97 -19.39
C GLN A 55 -10.77 6.47 -18.05
N LYS A 56 -11.67 6.39 -17.04
CA LYS A 56 -11.35 5.78 -15.75
C LYS A 56 -11.01 4.32 -16.00
N GLN A 57 -9.75 3.95 -15.68
CA GLN A 57 -9.34 2.56 -15.78
C GLN A 57 -10.10 1.71 -14.76
N PRO A 58 -10.57 0.51 -15.14
CA PRO A 58 -11.21 -0.39 -14.21
C PRO A 58 -10.29 -0.68 -13.02
N GLU A 59 -10.86 -0.72 -11.83
CA GLU A 59 -10.12 -1.07 -10.64
C GLU A 59 -9.67 -2.53 -10.73
N ARG A 60 -8.39 -2.77 -10.53
CA ARG A 60 -7.87 -4.14 -10.41
C ARG A 60 -8.14 -4.62 -8.98
N LEU A 61 -9.09 -5.53 -8.84
CA LEU A 61 -9.29 -6.23 -7.58
C LEU A 61 -8.09 -7.16 -7.32
N HIS A 62 -7.52 -7.04 -6.12
CA HIS A 62 -6.54 -8.01 -5.67
C HIS A 62 -7.29 -9.32 -5.33
N LYS A 63 -7.03 -10.39 -6.08
CA LYS A 63 -7.65 -11.69 -5.82
C LYS A 63 -7.36 -12.16 -4.39
N PRO A 64 -8.36 -12.60 -3.61
CA PRO A 64 -8.13 -13.18 -2.30
C PRO A 64 -7.37 -14.51 -2.43
N ILE A 65 -6.71 -14.90 -1.35
CA ILE A 65 -5.97 -16.17 -1.26
C ILE A 65 -6.90 -17.20 -0.61
N LYS A 66 -7.22 -18.28 -1.31
CA LYS A 66 -8.14 -19.33 -0.83
C LYS A 66 -7.49 -20.21 0.23
N ILE A 67 -6.25 -20.62 -0.01
CA ILE A 67 -5.47 -21.54 0.85
C ILE A 67 -4.45 -20.74 1.67
N ILE A 68 -4.96 -19.86 2.53
CA ILE A 68 -4.14 -18.86 3.23
C ILE A 68 -3.08 -19.49 4.13
N GLU A 69 -3.42 -20.59 4.82
CA GLU A 69 -2.53 -21.26 5.74
C GLU A 69 -1.32 -21.88 5.02
N ASP A 70 -1.56 -22.58 3.90
CA ASP A 70 -0.49 -23.18 3.09
C ASP A 70 0.46 -22.10 2.55
N VAL A 71 -0.11 -20.99 2.07
CA VAL A 71 0.68 -19.86 1.55
C VAL A 71 1.50 -19.20 2.65
N LEU A 72 0.97 -19.05 3.87
CA LEU A 72 1.71 -18.52 5.02
C LEU A 72 2.84 -19.47 5.43
N ASN A 73 2.58 -20.79 5.47
CA ASN A 73 3.60 -21.79 5.78
C ASN A 73 4.73 -21.82 4.75
N GLU A 74 4.38 -21.77 3.45
CA GLU A 74 5.38 -21.70 2.38
C GLU A 74 6.20 -20.38 2.46
N ALA A 75 5.56 -19.24 2.72
CA ALA A 75 6.23 -17.95 2.88
C ALA A 75 7.20 -17.96 4.07
N ARG A 76 6.88 -18.68 5.17
CA ARG A 76 7.75 -18.87 6.33
C ARG A 76 9.05 -19.56 5.95
N GLY A 77 9.00 -20.56 5.07
CA GLY A 77 10.18 -21.27 4.56
C GLY A 77 11.09 -20.41 3.66
N VAL A 78 10.56 -19.30 3.13
CA VAL A 78 11.32 -18.40 2.24
C VAL A 78 12.03 -17.28 3.02
N SER A 79 11.32 -16.59 3.92
CA SER A 79 11.86 -15.48 4.72
C SER A 79 10.96 -15.18 5.92
N LYS A 80 11.57 -15.03 7.09
CA LYS A 80 10.86 -14.63 8.32
C LYS A 80 10.21 -13.23 8.17
N GLU A 81 10.86 -12.32 7.45
CA GLU A 81 10.36 -10.98 7.17
C GLU A 81 9.13 -11.02 6.26
N LEU A 82 9.17 -11.83 5.19
CA LEU A 82 8.03 -12.02 4.31
C LEU A 82 6.85 -12.64 5.06
N HIS A 83 7.10 -13.68 5.84
CA HIS A 83 6.08 -14.36 6.64
C HIS A 83 5.40 -13.39 7.61
N LEU A 84 6.17 -12.65 8.42
CA LEU A 84 5.58 -11.66 9.34
C LEU A 84 4.83 -10.55 8.60
N CYS A 85 5.34 -10.09 7.46
CA CYS A 85 4.63 -9.13 6.62
C CYS A 85 3.27 -9.67 6.16
N CYS A 86 3.21 -10.92 5.69
CA CYS A 86 1.98 -11.58 5.27
C CYS A 86 1.00 -11.76 6.45
N LEU A 87 1.48 -12.17 7.62
CA LEU A 87 0.68 -12.31 8.85
C LEU A 87 0.07 -10.98 9.28
N LEU A 88 0.85 -9.91 9.31
CA LEU A 88 0.38 -8.56 9.67
C LEU A 88 -0.60 -7.99 8.64
N ALA A 89 -0.36 -8.26 7.36
CA ALA A 89 -1.29 -7.85 6.30
C ALA A 89 -2.63 -8.60 6.40
N TYR A 90 -2.60 -9.88 6.71
CA TYR A 90 -3.78 -10.73 6.83
C TYR A 90 -4.54 -10.50 8.14
N GLY A 91 -3.87 -10.63 9.28
CA GLY A 91 -4.53 -10.64 10.59
C GLY A 91 -4.75 -9.26 11.18
N CYS A 92 -3.88 -8.28 10.85
CA CYS A 92 -3.98 -6.90 11.33
C CYS A 92 -4.47 -5.93 10.25
N LEU A 93 -4.73 -6.41 9.05
CA LEU A 93 -5.16 -5.59 7.89
C LEU A 93 -4.24 -4.38 7.65
N LEU A 94 -2.93 -4.53 7.86
CA LEU A 94 -1.94 -3.48 7.61
C LEU A 94 -1.51 -3.43 6.15
N ARG A 95 -1.13 -2.23 5.69
CA ARG A 95 -0.61 -2.03 4.32
C ARG A 95 0.87 -2.40 4.24
N PRO A 96 1.28 -3.39 3.40
CA PRO A 96 2.65 -3.92 3.37
C PRO A 96 3.74 -2.86 3.15
N HIS A 97 3.58 -2.04 2.12
CA HIS A 97 4.65 -1.15 1.66
C HIS A 97 4.80 0.14 2.48
N ARG A 98 3.85 0.46 3.33
CA ARG A 98 3.89 1.66 4.16
C ARG A 98 3.76 1.34 5.64
N GLU A 99 2.59 0.84 6.09
CA GLU A 99 2.32 0.63 7.51
C GLU A 99 3.24 -0.45 8.09
N ILE A 100 3.34 -1.62 7.45
CA ILE A 100 4.20 -2.71 7.92
C ILE A 100 5.69 -2.36 7.79
N ARG A 101 6.11 -1.82 6.65
CA ARG A 101 7.51 -1.49 6.41
C ARG A 101 8.07 -0.44 7.39
N LEU A 102 7.24 0.51 7.80
CA LEU A 102 7.63 1.61 8.69
C LEU A 102 7.33 1.32 10.17
N LEU A 103 6.82 0.12 10.50
CA LEU A 103 6.46 -0.23 11.86
C LEU A 103 7.68 -0.21 12.79
N THR A 104 7.54 0.48 13.91
CA THR A 104 8.56 0.58 14.98
C THR A 104 8.05 -0.08 16.24
N TRP A 105 8.94 -0.36 17.20
CA TRP A 105 8.55 -0.95 18.49
C TRP A 105 7.66 -0.02 19.32
N ARG A 106 7.75 1.28 19.14
CA ARG A 106 6.86 2.28 19.75
C ARG A 106 5.40 2.10 19.36
N ASP A 107 5.15 1.58 18.14
CA ASP A 107 3.81 1.39 17.62
C ASP A 107 3.12 0.14 18.20
N ILE A 108 3.85 -0.71 18.93
CA ILE A 108 3.40 -2.01 19.44
C ILE A 108 3.32 -1.96 20.95
N SER A 109 2.18 -2.39 21.51
CA SER A 109 2.03 -2.52 22.99
C SER A 109 3.01 -3.53 23.56
N GLU A 110 3.40 -3.36 24.85
CA GLU A 110 4.38 -4.22 25.53
C GLU A 110 3.97 -5.70 25.54
N ASP A 111 2.69 -5.97 25.66
CA ASP A 111 2.11 -7.32 25.64
C ASP A 111 1.89 -7.87 24.22
N PHE A 112 2.23 -7.11 23.19
CA PHE A 112 2.04 -7.43 21.77
C PHE A 112 0.56 -7.62 21.38
N SER A 113 -0.39 -7.10 22.14
CA SER A 113 -1.83 -7.25 21.85
C SER A 113 -2.37 -6.24 20.85
N GLN A 114 -1.67 -5.12 20.66
CA GLN A 114 -2.16 -4.00 19.84
C GLN A 114 -1.04 -3.33 19.04
N ILE A 115 -1.42 -2.79 17.89
CA ILE A 115 -0.58 -1.91 17.06
C ILE A 115 -1.29 -0.58 16.92
N SER A 116 -0.63 0.51 17.34
CA SER A 116 -1.11 1.89 17.28
C SER A 116 -0.47 2.62 16.11
N LEU A 117 -1.24 2.96 15.09
CA LEU A 117 -0.76 3.68 13.91
C LEU A 117 -1.15 5.15 13.99
N ALA A 118 -0.18 6.05 14.04
CA ALA A 118 -0.42 7.48 13.98
C ALA A 118 -0.94 7.91 12.60
N GLY A 119 -1.71 9.00 12.56
CA GLY A 119 -2.33 9.48 11.33
C GLY A 119 -1.33 9.83 10.22
N ASN A 120 -0.14 10.31 10.55
CA ASN A 120 0.93 10.60 9.59
C ASN A 120 1.56 9.34 8.96
N GLN A 121 1.45 8.20 9.62
CA GLN A 121 1.99 6.91 9.15
C GLN A 121 1.07 6.21 8.15
N ASN A 122 -0.21 6.57 8.10
CA ASN A 122 -1.19 5.89 7.25
C ASN A 122 -1.85 6.83 6.20
N LYS A 123 -2.39 6.25 5.13
CA LYS A 123 -3.00 6.99 4.03
C LYS A 123 -4.24 7.79 4.47
N GLY A 124 -4.97 7.31 5.46
CA GLY A 124 -6.22 7.91 5.95
C GLY A 124 -6.01 9.10 6.89
N LYS A 125 -4.76 9.41 7.28
CA LYS A 125 -4.38 10.50 8.21
C LYS A 125 -5.13 10.47 9.56
N ARG A 126 -5.62 9.31 9.99
CA ARG A 126 -6.33 9.12 11.28
C ARG A 126 -5.57 8.13 12.16
N ASN A 127 -5.56 8.38 13.45
CA ASN A 127 -5.02 7.41 14.40
C ASN A 127 -5.86 6.14 14.37
N ARG A 128 -5.21 4.99 14.43
CA ARG A 128 -5.87 3.68 14.38
C ARG A 128 -5.18 2.71 15.31
N ILE A 129 -5.96 2.05 16.15
CA ILE A 129 -5.50 0.93 16.98
C ILE A 129 -6.01 -0.35 16.33
N VAL A 130 -5.13 -1.31 16.16
CA VAL A 130 -5.42 -2.60 15.51
C VAL A 130 -5.05 -3.71 16.49
N PRO A 131 -5.98 -4.63 16.81
CA PRO A 131 -5.65 -5.79 17.63
C PRO A 131 -4.72 -6.75 16.90
N VAL A 132 -3.84 -7.39 17.64
CA VAL A 132 -2.92 -8.43 17.15
C VAL A 132 -3.40 -9.79 17.66
N GLY A 133 -3.75 -10.67 16.73
CA GLY A 133 -4.18 -12.04 17.10
C GLY A 133 -3.06 -12.83 17.78
N ASP A 134 -3.44 -13.71 18.72
CA ASP A 134 -2.47 -14.50 19.50
C ASP A 134 -1.53 -15.35 18.63
N TYR A 135 -2.01 -15.82 17.49
CA TYR A 135 -1.18 -16.57 16.53
C TYR A 135 -0.08 -15.75 15.85
N ILE A 136 -0.15 -14.41 15.90
CA ILE A 136 0.87 -13.49 15.32
C ILE A 136 1.94 -13.17 16.37
N LYS A 137 1.56 -13.06 17.64
CA LYS A 137 2.43 -12.60 18.73
C LYS A 137 3.79 -13.34 18.82
N PRO A 138 3.86 -14.67 18.70
CA PRO A 138 5.14 -15.38 18.72
C PRO A 138 6.12 -14.93 17.64
N TYR A 139 5.59 -14.72 16.42
CA TYR A 139 6.41 -14.27 15.29
C TYR A 139 6.87 -12.82 15.45
N LEU A 140 6.02 -11.97 16.00
CA LEU A 140 6.36 -10.59 16.28
C LEU A 140 7.42 -10.49 17.38
N LYS A 141 7.25 -11.25 18.47
CA LYS A 141 8.24 -11.36 19.55
C LYS A 141 9.62 -11.83 19.07
N ALA A 142 9.67 -12.76 18.09
CA ALA A 142 10.91 -13.28 17.54
C ALA A 142 11.77 -12.22 16.81
N PHE A 143 11.21 -11.06 16.48
CA PHE A 143 11.97 -9.93 15.91
C PHE A 143 12.48 -8.98 16.99
N LYS A 144 11.96 -9.01 18.22
CA LYS A 144 12.36 -8.10 19.29
C LYS A 144 13.62 -8.61 19.99
N SER A 145 14.68 -7.83 19.92
CA SER A 145 15.89 -8.05 20.73
C SER A 145 15.71 -7.37 22.10
N PRO A 146 16.36 -7.88 23.16
CA PRO A 146 16.45 -7.17 24.46
C PRO A 146 17.05 -5.76 24.35
N LEU A 147 17.85 -5.51 23.30
CA LEU A 147 18.51 -4.22 23.02
C LEU A 147 17.72 -3.31 22.10
N SER A 148 16.53 -3.73 21.63
CA SER A 148 15.73 -2.93 20.73
C SER A 148 15.20 -1.66 21.41
N ALA A 149 15.49 -0.50 20.81
CA ALA A 149 14.90 0.77 21.22
C ALA A 149 13.47 0.92 20.65
N ASN A 150 12.68 1.79 21.27
CA ASN A 150 11.30 2.05 20.82
C ASN A 150 11.24 2.61 19.40
N GLU A 151 12.24 3.38 18.98
CA GLU A 151 12.34 3.96 17.64
C GLU A 151 12.84 2.99 16.57
N ASP A 152 13.33 1.81 16.98
CA ASP A 152 13.84 0.85 16.01
C ASP A 152 12.71 0.22 15.21
N ASN A 153 12.95 0.11 13.90
CA ASN A 153 12.05 -0.58 13.00
C ASN A 153 12.01 -2.08 13.31
N VAL A 154 10.83 -2.65 13.35
CA VAL A 154 10.58 -4.06 13.69
C VAL A 154 11.38 -5.03 12.84
N PHE A 155 11.56 -4.73 11.55
CA PHE A 155 12.18 -5.66 10.60
C PHE A 155 13.69 -5.50 10.49
N THR A 156 14.20 -4.28 10.63
CA THR A 156 15.64 -4.01 10.49
C THR A 156 16.38 -4.06 11.83
N GLY A 157 15.68 -3.89 12.97
CA GLY A 157 16.29 -3.70 14.28
C GLY A 157 17.11 -2.40 14.40
N LYS A 158 16.87 -1.44 13.51
CA LYS A 158 17.53 -0.13 13.43
C LYS A 158 16.48 0.94 13.21
N LYS A 159 16.85 2.23 13.34
CA LYS A 159 15.93 3.36 13.05
C LYS A 159 15.49 3.38 11.59
N GLU A 160 16.38 3.03 10.67
CA GLU A 160 16.14 3.09 9.23
C GLU A 160 15.35 1.85 8.78
N PRO A 161 14.17 2.03 8.15
CA PRO A 161 13.40 0.94 7.58
C PRO A 161 14.04 0.45 6.27
N TYR A 162 13.68 -0.77 5.85
CA TYR A 162 14.03 -1.24 4.51
C TYR A 162 13.54 -0.28 3.42
N ASN A 163 14.14 -0.35 2.22
CA ASN A 163 13.72 0.44 1.07
C ASN A 163 12.25 0.16 0.67
N PRO A 164 11.58 1.07 -0.05
CA PRO A 164 10.15 0.94 -0.39
C PRO A 164 9.77 -0.34 -1.16
N ASP A 165 10.69 -0.89 -1.94
CA ASP A 165 10.44 -2.08 -2.76
C ASP A 165 10.85 -3.40 -2.09
N TYR A 166 11.37 -3.38 -0.86
CA TYR A 166 11.88 -4.56 -0.17
C TYR A 166 10.88 -5.72 -0.15
N PHE A 167 9.69 -5.51 0.41
CA PHE A 167 8.65 -6.54 0.47
C PHE A 167 8.12 -6.94 -0.92
N LYS A 168 8.05 -6.01 -1.86
CA LYS A 168 7.69 -6.30 -3.25
C LYS A 168 8.72 -7.23 -3.90
N THR A 169 10.00 -7.00 -3.64
CA THR A 169 11.09 -7.85 -4.15
C THR A 169 11.03 -9.25 -3.55
N LEU A 170 10.85 -9.37 -2.22
CA LEU A 170 10.67 -10.67 -1.55
C LEU A 170 9.46 -11.41 -2.10
N TRP A 171 8.31 -10.73 -2.22
CA TRP A 171 7.11 -11.30 -2.80
C TRP A 171 7.30 -11.78 -4.23
N THR A 172 7.98 -11.02 -5.08
CA THR A 172 8.25 -11.39 -6.46
C THR A 172 9.13 -12.64 -6.55
N ARG A 173 10.14 -12.76 -5.68
CA ARG A 173 11.00 -13.95 -5.59
C ARG A 173 10.21 -15.18 -5.13
N TYR A 174 9.39 -15.04 -4.11
CA TYR A 174 8.50 -16.07 -3.61
C TYR A 174 7.53 -16.54 -4.69
N LYS A 175 6.78 -15.61 -5.27
CA LYS A 175 5.77 -15.90 -6.29
C LYS A 175 6.30 -16.65 -7.51
N ARG A 176 7.55 -16.40 -7.93
CA ARG A 176 8.17 -17.14 -9.04
C ARG A 176 8.40 -18.62 -8.73
N LYS A 177 8.53 -18.99 -7.48
CA LYS A 177 8.81 -20.37 -7.03
C LYS A 177 7.55 -21.09 -6.58
N SER A 178 6.58 -20.37 -6.06
CA SER A 178 5.35 -20.93 -5.51
C SER A 178 4.39 -21.39 -6.60
N LYS A 179 3.82 -22.57 -6.41
CA LYS A 179 2.70 -23.08 -7.21
C LYS A 179 1.33 -22.74 -6.60
N LEU A 180 1.31 -22.17 -5.39
CA LEU A 180 0.10 -21.83 -4.65
C LEU A 180 -0.45 -20.44 -5.01
N ILE A 181 0.37 -19.58 -5.64
CA ILE A 181 0.05 -18.18 -5.89
C ILE A 181 -0.43 -17.96 -7.33
N GLU A 182 -1.64 -17.46 -7.48
CA GLU A 182 -2.22 -17.09 -8.77
C GLU A 182 -1.63 -15.78 -9.32
N LYS A 183 -1.76 -15.57 -10.65
CA LYS A 183 -1.17 -14.43 -11.38
C LYS A 183 -1.52 -13.07 -10.76
N ASP A 184 -2.79 -12.84 -10.37
CA ASP A 184 -3.29 -11.55 -9.88
C ASP A 184 -3.24 -11.41 -8.36
N GLN A 185 -2.64 -12.38 -7.65
CA GLN A 185 -2.41 -12.29 -6.22
C GLN A 185 -1.14 -11.51 -5.89
N THR A 186 -1.23 -10.65 -4.90
CA THR A 186 -0.17 -9.74 -4.43
C THR A 186 -0.11 -9.74 -2.90
N LEU A 187 0.84 -9.01 -2.30
CA LEU A 187 0.85 -8.80 -0.85
C LEU A 187 -0.45 -8.16 -0.32
N TYR A 188 -1.14 -7.37 -1.13
CA TYR A 188 -2.45 -6.84 -0.76
C TYR A 188 -3.55 -7.89 -0.74
N SER A 189 -3.36 -9.02 -1.41
CA SER A 189 -4.31 -10.15 -1.36
C SER A 189 -4.45 -10.73 0.04
N PHE A 190 -3.39 -10.72 0.87
CA PHE A 190 -3.48 -11.09 2.29
C PHE A 190 -4.42 -10.16 3.05
N ARG A 191 -4.27 -8.86 2.87
CA ARG A 191 -5.15 -7.87 3.49
C ARG A 191 -6.59 -8.01 3.01
N HIS A 192 -6.82 -8.29 1.73
CA HIS A 192 -8.16 -8.56 1.20
C HIS A 192 -8.76 -9.82 1.80
N THR A 193 -8.01 -10.92 1.87
CA THR A 193 -8.46 -12.18 2.48
C THR A 193 -8.84 -11.96 3.94
N GLY A 194 -8.00 -11.27 4.71
CA GLY A 194 -8.30 -10.93 6.10
C GLY A 194 -9.54 -10.04 6.25
N ALA A 195 -9.72 -9.07 5.35
CA ALA A 195 -10.90 -8.21 5.34
C ALA A 195 -12.20 -9.00 5.10
N ILE A 196 -12.19 -9.93 4.15
CA ILE A 196 -13.32 -10.84 3.88
C ILE A 196 -13.64 -11.64 5.13
N GLN A 197 -12.65 -12.24 5.80
CA GLN A 197 -12.88 -13.01 7.02
C GLN A 197 -13.41 -12.19 8.19
N VAL A 198 -12.93 -10.95 8.36
CA VAL A 198 -13.49 -10.04 9.39
C VAL A 198 -14.96 -9.76 9.09
N TYR A 199 -15.31 -9.52 7.83
CA TYR A 199 -16.69 -9.31 7.44
C TYR A 199 -17.56 -10.55 7.65
N GLU A 200 -17.11 -11.72 7.20
CA GLU A 200 -17.83 -12.99 7.37
C GLU A 200 -18.10 -13.33 8.83
N LYS A 201 -17.11 -13.07 9.72
CA LYS A 201 -17.25 -13.32 11.16
C LYS A 201 -18.12 -12.30 11.89
N THR A 202 -18.16 -11.05 11.42
CA THR A 202 -18.84 -9.97 12.16
C THR A 202 -20.15 -9.51 11.53
N GLY A 203 -20.36 -9.77 10.24
CA GLY A 203 -21.48 -9.22 9.44
C GLY A 203 -21.49 -7.70 9.34
N SER A 204 -20.43 -7.01 9.83
CA SER A 204 -20.43 -5.56 10.02
C SER A 204 -19.41 -4.84 9.12
N LEU A 205 -19.90 -4.11 8.13
CA LEU A 205 -19.08 -3.22 7.30
C LEU A 205 -18.45 -2.09 8.12
N THR A 206 -19.15 -1.59 9.15
CA THR A 206 -18.63 -0.54 10.03
C THR A 206 -17.39 -1.01 10.81
N LYS A 207 -17.44 -2.23 11.39
CA LYS A 207 -16.28 -2.82 12.07
C LYS A 207 -15.12 -3.03 11.10
N LEU A 208 -15.40 -3.55 9.89
CA LEU A 208 -14.39 -3.72 8.85
C LEU A 208 -13.76 -2.38 8.48
N GLN A 209 -14.55 -1.35 8.26
CA GLN A 209 -14.09 0.00 7.93
C GLN A 209 -13.17 0.57 9.01
N GLN A 210 -13.54 0.42 10.29
CA GLN A 210 -12.72 0.85 11.43
C GLN A 210 -11.37 0.14 11.45
N VAL A 211 -11.35 -1.19 11.33
CA VAL A 211 -10.11 -1.98 11.34
C VAL A 211 -9.24 -1.66 10.12
N MET A 212 -9.83 -1.44 8.94
CA MET A 212 -9.09 -1.06 7.73
C MET A 212 -8.63 0.41 7.73
N GLY A 213 -9.18 1.27 8.58
CA GLY A 213 -8.89 2.69 8.61
C GLY A 213 -9.34 3.41 7.34
N HIS A 214 -10.53 3.09 6.83
CA HIS A 214 -11.16 3.79 5.72
C HIS A 214 -12.01 4.94 6.23
N SER A 215 -12.03 6.07 5.50
CA SER A 215 -12.82 7.27 5.87
C SER A 215 -14.24 7.23 5.35
N SER A 216 -14.53 6.40 4.35
CA SER A 216 -15.86 6.19 3.74
C SER A 216 -16.01 4.74 3.32
N LEU A 217 -17.25 4.30 3.22
CA LEU A 217 -17.61 3.04 2.55
C LEU A 217 -17.41 3.16 1.05
#